data_46a26518c9da4af714693b44205f76f2
#
_entry.id   46a26518c9da4af714693b44205f76f2
#
_cell.length_a   1.000
_cell.length_b   1.000
_cell.length_c   1.000
_cell.angle_alpha   90.00
_cell.angle_beta   90.00
_cell.angle_gamma   90.00
#
_symmetry.space_group_name_H-M   'P 1'
#
loop_
_entity.id
_entity.type
_entity.pdbx_description
1 polymer ?
#
loop_
_entity_poly.entity_id
_entity_poly.type
_entity_poly.pdbx_seq_one_letter_code
_entity_poly.pdbx_strand_id
1 'polypeptide(L)'
;MDTSTIVCLVAILVGLTCVLASSSGTKPTVEVQQITFGPKHHIFGYIGHVRTIPWNESGRYIVALQMDLQDHMPEPHEAAEVILMDTRRDYAIQVVDRTLAWNIQQGTMMYWNPEAPETQFFFNDRDPETNKVFTVLFDISKGEDGERVREFRYDDTPLGNSGVAQNGGYFLGLNYGRMARLRLVTGYPGALDWTEGVKHPADDGVFKVNTATGEKELIVSFAQLRDALREGRPDVAGKALFINHTLWNRDDDRIYFYARAAFGSRDERINVPFTVSPDGTDLTEQRQHIGGHPEWELGHRMLGASGADLVLYDTDTQEIVETIGSPEIFPKPGGDTALSPDAKWIVSGYNQKSANAYVLYRRSDGARVRTRQFDQDGWTSGDLRNDPAPCWNRDGTQVLFPSIAEDAERTRQLFLIRLSKGDG
;
A
#
# COMPACT_ATOMS: atom_id res chain seq x y z
N MET A 1 20.45 -58.12 -71.51
CA MET A 1 20.48 -56.72 -71.95
C MET A 1 19.57 -55.99 -71.05
N ASP A 2 20.13 -55.40 -70.08
CA ASP A 2 19.36 -54.77 -68.98
C ASP A 2 19.78 -53.31 -68.90
N THR A 3 18.84 -52.42 -69.13
CA THR A 3 19.05 -50.98 -69.12
C THR A 3 18.44 -50.44 -67.83
N SER A 4 19.30 -50.20 -66.85
CA SER A 4 18.94 -49.55 -65.59
C SER A 4 18.86 -48.05 -65.76
N THR A 5 17.69 -47.51 -65.59
CA THR A 5 17.45 -46.07 -65.59
C THR A 5 17.70 -45.50 -64.22
N ILE A 6 18.70 -44.59 -64.09
CA ILE A 6 19.01 -43.83 -62.90
C ILE A 6 18.11 -42.58 -62.85
N VAL A 7 17.23 -42.52 -61.84
CA VAL A 7 16.46 -41.32 -61.57
C VAL A 7 17.23 -40.46 -60.52
N CYS A 8 17.73 -39.33 -60.92
CA CYS A 8 18.28 -38.31 -60.01
C CYS A 8 17.16 -37.52 -59.34
N LEU A 9 17.02 -37.69 -58.04
CA LEU A 9 16.17 -36.79 -57.21
C LEU A 9 16.98 -35.54 -56.84
N VAL A 10 16.52 -34.41 -57.35
CA VAL A 10 17.04 -33.06 -56.97
C VAL A 10 16.23 -32.62 -55.77
N ALA A 11 16.82 -32.60 -54.58
CA ALA A 11 16.25 -32.02 -53.37
C ALA A 11 16.42 -30.50 -53.38
N ILE A 12 15.33 -29.78 -53.52
CA ILE A 12 15.33 -28.31 -53.38
C ILE A 12 15.24 -27.98 -51.88
N LEU A 13 16.35 -27.53 -51.25
CA LEU A 13 16.38 -26.96 -49.92
C LEU A 13 15.80 -25.53 -49.99
N VAL A 14 14.55 -25.35 -49.57
CA VAL A 14 13.99 -24.02 -49.32
C VAL A 14 14.46 -23.58 -47.93
N GLY A 15 15.49 -22.75 -47.87
CA GLY A 15 15.96 -22.11 -46.65
C GLY A 15 14.93 -21.10 -46.14
N LEU A 16 14.21 -21.43 -45.09
CA LEU A 16 13.35 -20.50 -44.36
C LEU A 16 14.26 -19.61 -43.50
N THR A 17 14.65 -18.46 -44.01
CA THR A 17 15.29 -17.41 -43.22
C THR A 17 14.19 -16.77 -42.33
N CYS A 18 14.13 -17.20 -41.07
CA CYS A 18 13.40 -16.47 -40.05
C CYS A 18 14.10 -15.13 -39.82
N VAL A 19 13.59 -14.08 -40.43
CA VAL A 19 13.95 -12.71 -40.09
C VAL A 19 13.31 -12.44 -38.73
N LEU A 20 14.07 -12.58 -37.65
CA LEU A 20 13.70 -12.02 -36.35
C LEU A 20 13.70 -10.50 -36.53
N ALA A 21 12.51 -9.94 -36.79
CA ALA A 21 12.30 -8.51 -36.67
C ALA A 21 12.52 -8.15 -35.20
N SER A 22 13.72 -7.67 -34.86
CA SER A 22 13.93 -6.96 -33.60
C SER A 22 13.09 -5.69 -33.69
N SER A 23 11.94 -5.67 -33.02
CA SER A 23 11.21 -4.45 -32.79
C SER A 23 12.13 -3.52 -32.00
N SER A 24 12.63 -2.49 -32.66
CA SER A 24 13.37 -1.40 -32.00
C SER A 24 12.36 -0.48 -31.28
N GLY A 25 11.56 -1.06 -30.41
CA GLY A 25 10.68 -0.29 -29.53
C GLY A 25 11.54 0.66 -28.69
N THR A 26 11.09 1.89 -28.51
CA THR A 26 11.77 2.85 -27.66
C THR A 26 11.77 2.33 -26.23
N LYS A 27 12.95 2.37 -25.57
CA LYS A 27 13.06 1.93 -24.18
C LYS A 27 12.27 2.86 -23.26
N PRO A 28 11.67 2.34 -22.17
CA PRO A 28 11.02 3.19 -21.20
C PRO A 28 12.02 4.16 -20.56
N THR A 29 11.59 5.39 -20.30
CA THR A 29 12.37 6.41 -19.62
C THR A 29 11.59 7.01 -18.47
N VAL A 30 12.29 7.60 -17.50
CA VAL A 30 11.68 8.28 -16.37
C VAL A 30 12.26 9.68 -16.20
N GLU A 31 11.37 10.61 -15.84
CA GLU A 31 11.72 11.94 -15.36
C GLU A 31 11.25 12.04 -13.90
N VAL A 32 12.03 12.71 -13.05
CA VAL A 32 11.68 12.92 -11.64
C VAL A 32 11.56 14.39 -11.35
N GLN A 33 10.46 14.75 -10.67
CA GLN A 33 10.17 16.13 -10.25
C GLN A 33 9.80 16.14 -8.76
N GLN A 34 10.39 17.05 -7.99
CA GLN A 34 9.89 17.44 -6.67
C GLN A 34 8.66 18.32 -6.84
N ILE A 35 7.60 18.06 -6.07
CA ILE A 35 6.31 18.75 -6.22
C ILE A 35 5.85 19.47 -4.94
N THR A 36 6.50 19.23 -3.80
CA THR A 36 6.28 19.98 -2.56
C THR A 36 7.61 20.50 -2.03
N PHE A 37 7.57 21.58 -1.25
CA PHE A 37 8.76 22.29 -0.78
C PHE A 37 8.59 22.71 0.68
N GLY A 38 9.73 22.84 1.38
CA GLY A 38 9.75 23.30 2.76
C GLY A 38 9.15 24.69 2.99
N PRO A 39 9.05 25.15 4.25
CA PRO A 39 9.62 24.53 5.45
C PRO A 39 8.83 23.35 6.04
N LYS A 40 7.53 23.19 5.69
CA LYS A 40 6.72 22.08 6.19
C LYS A 40 7.10 20.75 5.52
N HIS A 41 6.85 19.66 6.23
CA HIS A 41 7.01 18.31 5.73
C HIS A 41 5.74 17.83 5.05
N HIS A 42 5.86 17.03 4.00
CA HIS A 42 4.73 16.52 3.23
C HIS A 42 4.85 14.99 3.08
N ILE A 43 3.78 14.29 3.39
CA ILE A 43 3.67 12.84 3.22
C ILE A 43 2.28 12.47 2.67
N PHE A 44 2.19 11.35 1.99
CA PHE A 44 0.91 10.71 1.72
C PHE A 44 0.65 9.58 2.73
N GLY A 45 1.69 8.89 3.14
CA GLY A 45 1.67 7.67 3.90
C GLY A 45 1.74 6.47 2.97
N TYR A 46 2.35 5.39 3.47
CA TYR A 46 2.40 4.13 2.76
C TYR A 46 1.32 3.20 3.28
N ILE A 47 0.54 2.66 2.41
CA ILE A 47 -0.56 1.79 2.79
C ILE A 47 -0.39 0.39 2.19
N GLY A 48 0.36 0.22 1.09
CA GLY A 48 0.58 -1.07 0.43
C GLY A 48 -0.70 -1.71 -0.08
N HIS A 49 -1.64 -0.90 -0.53
CA HIS A 49 -2.94 -1.36 -0.96
C HIS A 49 -3.08 -1.29 -2.48
N VAL A 50 -3.80 -2.25 -2.99
CA VAL A 50 -4.27 -2.23 -4.38
C VAL A 50 -4.97 -0.92 -4.66
N ARG A 51 -4.58 -0.26 -5.75
CA ARG A 51 -5.18 0.99 -6.18
C ARG A 51 -5.23 2.07 -5.11
N THR A 52 -4.27 2.09 -4.19
CA THR A 52 -4.08 3.28 -3.37
C THR A 52 -3.58 4.39 -4.28
N ILE A 53 -4.51 5.19 -4.76
CA ILE A 53 -4.25 6.24 -5.73
C ILE A 53 -4.48 7.58 -5.07
N PRO A 54 -3.42 8.39 -4.86
CA PRO A 54 -3.55 9.72 -4.25
C PRO A 54 -4.34 10.73 -5.08
N TRP A 55 -4.49 10.49 -6.38
CA TRP A 55 -5.22 11.39 -7.31
C TRP A 55 -6.72 11.11 -7.34
N ASN A 56 -7.52 12.18 -7.42
CA ASN A 56 -8.94 12.08 -7.75
C ASN A 56 -9.16 11.54 -9.18
N GLU A 57 -10.42 11.37 -9.61
CA GLU A 57 -10.78 10.75 -10.90
C GLU A 57 -10.14 11.48 -12.08
N SER A 58 -10.28 12.81 -12.12
CA SER A 58 -9.74 13.62 -13.23
C SER A 58 -8.22 13.80 -13.19
N GLY A 59 -7.55 13.31 -12.13
CA GLY A 59 -6.12 13.52 -11.89
C GLY A 59 -5.77 14.97 -11.53
N ARG A 60 -6.77 15.82 -11.25
CA ARG A 60 -6.53 17.23 -10.93
C ARG A 60 -5.98 17.42 -9.51
N TYR A 61 -6.52 16.70 -8.54
CA TYR A 61 -6.15 16.87 -7.14
C TYR A 61 -5.42 15.63 -6.61
N ILE A 62 -4.33 15.89 -5.90
CA ILE A 62 -3.62 14.89 -5.09
C ILE A 62 -3.92 15.21 -3.63
N VAL A 63 -4.42 14.23 -2.86
CA VAL A 63 -4.60 14.35 -1.42
C VAL A 63 -3.31 13.95 -0.69
N ALA A 64 -2.92 14.70 0.34
CA ALA A 64 -1.73 14.43 1.14
C ALA A 64 -1.86 15.01 2.54
N LEU A 65 -0.83 14.81 3.38
CA LEU A 65 -0.66 15.46 4.66
C LEU A 65 0.52 16.43 4.63
N GLN A 66 0.37 17.50 5.41
CA GLN A 66 1.44 18.45 5.68
C GLN A 66 1.55 18.67 7.19
N MET A 67 2.79 18.75 7.72
CA MET A 67 3.05 18.88 9.15
C MET A 67 4.34 19.66 9.41
N ASP A 68 4.51 20.10 10.66
CA ASP A 68 5.70 20.86 11.09
C ASP A 68 6.80 19.96 11.69
N LEU A 69 6.49 18.72 12.05
CA LEU A 69 7.42 17.83 12.73
C LEU A 69 8.00 16.72 11.83
N GLN A 70 9.26 16.32 12.12
CA GLN A 70 9.94 15.19 11.44
C GLN A 70 10.74 14.31 12.40
N ASP A 71 11.13 14.80 13.56
CA ASP A 71 12.16 14.26 14.43
C ASP A 71 11.62 13.38 15.57
N HIS A 72 10.31 13.28 15.71
CA HIS A 72 9.62 12.41 16.67
C HIS A 72 8.28 11.92 16.11
N MET A 73 7.74 10.87 16.74
CA MET A 73 6.37 10.43 16.47
C MET A 73 5.38 11.47 16.99
N PRO A 74 4.28 11.74 16.27
CA PRO A 74 3.35 12.80 16.69
C PRO A 74 2.85 12.56 18.11
N GLU A 75 2.85 13.60 18.92
CA GLU A 75 2.19 13.58 20.21
C GLU A 75 0.66 13.70 20.05
N PRO A 76 -0.13 13.32 21.08
CA PRO A 76 -1.59 13.32 20.95
C PRO A 76 -2.23 14.65 20.55
N HIS A 77 -1.59 15.76 20.77
CA HIS A 77 -2.09 17.10 20.43
C HIS A 77 -1.54 17.67 19.13
N GLU A 78 -0.60 16.97 18.48
CA GLU A 78 0.03 17.44 17.25
C GLU A 78 -0.79 16.99 16.02
N ALA A 79 -1.48 17.95 15.43
CA ALA A 79 -2.29 17.72 14.25
C ALA A 79 -1.46 17.78 12.97
N ALA A 80 -1.81 16.94 11.98
CA ALA A 80 -1.42 17.16 10.60
C ALA A 80 -2.53 17.87 9.83
N GLU A 81 -2.15 18.66 8.84
CA GLU A 81 -3.08 19.29 7.91
C GLU A 81 -3.37 18.35 6.74
N VAL A 82 -4.64 18.14 6.43
CA VAL A 82 -5.08 17.44 5.22
C VAL A 82 -5.08 18.44 4.08
N ILE A 83 -4.33 18.16 3.03
CA ILE A 83 -4.12 19.07 1.91
C ILE A 83 -4.56 18.48 0.58
N LEU A 84 -4.95 19.36 -0.33
CA LEU A 84 -5.08 19.07 -1.75
C LEU A 84 -4.00 19.81 -2.53
N MET A 85 -3.37 19.14 -3.48
CA MET A 85 -2.41 19.74 -4.41
C MET A 85 -3.05 19.77 -5.80
N ASP A 86 -3.22 20.98 -6.38
CA ASP A 86 -3.81 21.16 -7.72
C ASP A 86 -2.74 20.96 -8.80
N THR A 87 -2.78 19.84 -9.51
CA THR A 87 -1.83 19.46 -10.57
C THR A 87 -1.86 20.42 -11.77
N ARG A 88 -2.94 21.19 -11.93
CA ARG A 88 -3.10 22.19 -13.00
C ARG A 88 -2.58 23.57 -12.62
N ARG A 89 -2.19 23.76 -11.35
CA ARG A 89 -1.67 25.02 -10.79
C ARG A 89 -0.32 24.80 -10.11
N ASP A 90 0.55 24.06 -10.78
CA ASP A 90 1.91 23.76 -10.29
C ASP A 90 1.93 23.20 -8.87
N TYR A 91 1.00 22.28 -8.59
CA TYR A 91 0.82 21.64 -7.27
C TYR A 91 0.54 22.62 -6.12
N ALA A 92 -0.11 23.75 -6.42
CA ALA A 92 -0.53 24.71 -5.38
C ALA A 92 -1.32 23.97 -4.29
N ILE A 93 -0.89 24.20 -3.04
CA ILE A 93 -1.44 23.55 -1.86
C ILE A 93 -2.63 24.32 -1.32
N GLN A 94 -3.71 23.61 -1.01
CA GLN A 94 -4.86 24.07 -0.26
C GLN A 94 -5.02 23.19 0.98
N VAL A 95 -5.01 23.78 2.17
CA VAL A 95 -5.37 23.08 3.41
C VAL A 95 -6.90 22.99 3.47
N VAL A 96 -7.43 21.77 3.57
CA VAL A 96 -8.88 21.53 3.55
C VAL A 96 -9.41 21.03 4.89
N ASP A 97 -8.56 20.40 5.71
CA ASP A 97 -8.96 19.91 7.05
C ASP A 97 -7.70 19.67 7.92
N ARG A 98 -7.89 19.15 9.12
CA ARG A 98 -6.85 18.72 10.06
C ARG A 98 -7.23 17.39 10.68
N THR A 99 -6.22 16.64 11.12
CA THR A 99 -6.41 15.37 11.82
C THR A 99 -5.45 15.20 12.98
N LEU A 100 -5.94 14.61 14.07
CA LEU A 100 -5.16 14.12 15.21
C LEU A 100 -4.89 12.61 15.14
N ALA A 101 -5.42 11.92 14.10
CA ALA A 101 -5.24 10.49 13.89
C ALA A 101 -4.30 10.24 12.71
N TRP A 102 -3.00 10.35 12.95
CA TRP A 102 -2.00 10.17 11.91
C TRP A 102 -0.67 9.62 12.46
N ASN A 103 0.14 9.09 11.58
CA ASN A 103 1.52 8.73 11.85
C ASN A 103 2.39 8.93 10.60
N ILE A 104 3.71 8.92 10.76
CA ILE A 104 4.66 9.24 9.69
C ILE A 104 4.68 8.18 8.58
N GLN A 105 4.37 6.90 8.88
CA GLN A 105 4.43 5.82 7.89
C GLN A 105 3.15 5.65 7.08
N GLN A 106 1.99 5.73 7.74
CA GLN A 106 0.70 5.41 7.12
C GLN A 106 -0.17 6.64 6.88
N GLY A 107 0.31 7.83 7.28
CA GLY A 107 -0.51 9.03 7.23
C GLY A 107 -1.76 8.88 8.08
N THR A 108 -2.90 9.23 7.52
CA THR A 108 -4.23 9.09 8.14
C THR A 108 -5.17 8.19 7.33
N MET A 109 -4.64 7.23 6.58
CA MET A 109 -5.40 6.27 5.76
C MET A 109 -6.33 6.97 4.77
N MET A 110 -5.77 7.79 3.89
CA MET A 110 -6.51 8.56 2.89
C MET A 110 -6.84 7.72 1.66
N TYR A 111 -8.13 7.70 1.28
CA TYR A 111 -8.63 7.00 0.09
C TYR A 111 -9.70 7.84 -0.61
N TRP A 112 -9.53 8.08 -1.90
CA TRP A 112 -10.64 8.59 -2.69
C TRP A 112 -11.80 7.59 -2.68
N ASN A 113 -13.04 8.08 -2.43
CA ASN A 113 -14.23 7.25 -2.40
C ASN A 113 -14.52 6.69 -3.80
N PRO A 114 -14.49 5.36 -4.04
CA PRO A 114 -14.76 4.79 -5.36
C PRO A 114 -16.16 5.11 -5.90
N GLU A 115 -17.13 5.43 -5.04
CA GLU A 115 -18.50 5.82 -5.42
C GLU A 115 -18.59 7.30 -5.85
N ALA A 116 -17.62 8.14 -5.47
CA ALA A 116 -17.53 9.55 -5.85
C ALA A 116 -16.04 9.99 -5.97
N PRO A 117 -15.26 9.34 -6.86
CA PRO A 117 -13.80 9.45 -6.87
C PRO A 117 -13.28 10.81 -7.36
N GLU A 118 -14.13 11.67 -7.88
CA GLU A 118 -13.78 13.04 -8.25
C GLU A 118 -13.82 13.99 -7.07
N THR A 119 -14.73 13.78 -6.11
CA THR A 119 -15.04 14.78 -5.09
C THR A 119 -14.91 14.32 -3.65
N GLN A 120 -14.92 13.02 -3.38
CA GLN A 120 -14.95 12.53 -2.00
C GLN A 120 -13.75 11.67 -1.67
N PHE A 121 -13.20 11.85 -0.45
CA PHE A 121 -12.19 10.97 0.08
C PHE A 121 -12.40 10.68 1.57
N PHE A 122 -11.91 9.53 2.01
CA PHE A 122 -11.87 9.11 3.41
C PHE A 122 -10.53 9.48 4.05
N PHE A 123 -10.57 9.79 5.34
CA PHE A 123 -9.41 9.84 6.21
C PHE A 123 -9.83 9.55 7.65
N ASN A 124 -8.89 9.28 8.54
CA ASN A 124 -9.19 9.11 9.96
C ASN A 124 -8.95 10.40 10.73
N ASP A 125 -9.71 10.60 11.81
CA ASP A 125 -9.48 11.64 12.79
C ASP A 125 -9.71 11.09 14.20
N ARG A 126 -9.35 11.86 15.20
CA ARG A 126 -9.47 11.51 16.60
C ARG A 126 -10.06 12.67 17.39
N ASP A 127 -11.04 12.37 18.20
CA ASP A 127 -11.67 13.31 19.10
C ASP A 127 -10.67 13.74 20.20
N PRO A 128 -10.41 15.04 20.38
CA PRO A 128 -9.38 15.52 21.30
C PRO A 128 -9.73 15.32 22.80
N GLU A 129 -11.01 15.20 23.13
CA GLU A 129 -11.45 15.05 24.52
C GLU A 129 -11.52 13.58 24.95
N THR A 130 -12.01 12.72 24.06
CA THR A 130 -12.23 11.30 24.35
C THR A 130 -11.14 10.38 23.82
N ASN A 131 -10.26 10.89 22.94
CA ASN A 131 -9.24 10.14 22.20
C ASN A 131 -9.79 9.00 21.33
N LYS A 132 -11.09 9.00 21.05
CA LYS A 132 -11.75 8.04 20.17
C LYS A 132 -11.42 8.34 18.72
N VAL A 133 -10.91 7.34 17.99
CA VAL A 133 -10.69 7.42 16.54
C VAL A 133 -12.01 7.24 15.81
N PHE A 134 -12.16 7.93 14.72
CA PHE A 134 -13.30 7.81 13.80
C PHE A 134 -12.85 8.05 12.35
N THR A 135 -13.68 7.63 11.40
CA THR A 135 -13.43 7.87 9.97
C THR A 135 -14.28 9.04 9.49
N VAL A 136 -13.66 9.91 8.71
CA VAL A 136 -14.29 11.06 8.05
C VAL A 136 -14.47 10.74 6.57
N LEU A 137 -15.64 11.05 6.02
CA LEU A 137 -15.87 11.22 4.60
C LEU A 137 -15.93 12.71 4.31
N PHE A 138 -15.00 13.19 3.50
CA PHE A 138 -14.85 14.60 3.14
C PHE A 138 -15.23 14.81 1.67
N ASP A 139 -15.95 15.90 1.35
CA ASP A 139 -16.36 16.24 -0.01
C ASP A 139 -15.83 17.61 -0.41
N ILE A 140 -14.89 17.63 -1.37
CA ILE A 140 -14.23 18.85 -1.86
C ILE A 140 -15.15 19.74 -2.70
N SER A 141 -16.33 19.26 -3.10
CA SER A 141 -17.31 20.02 -3.89
C SER A 141 -18.29 20.81 -3.02
N LYS A 142 -18.25 20.63 -1.71
CA LYS A 142 -19.13 21.29 -0.75
C LYS A 142 -18.44 22.49 -0.11
N GLY A 143 -19.21 23.52 0.23
CA GLY A 143 -18.66 24.73 0.82
C GLY A 143 -17.64 25.44 -0.08
N GLU A 144 -16.80 26.26 0.50
CA GLU A 144 -15.72 27.02 -0.20
C GLU A 144 -14.43 26.17 -0.30
N ASP A 145 -14.10 25.47 0.79
CA ASP A 145 -12.86 24.68 0.92
C ASP A 145 -13.12 23.16 1.04
N GLY A 146 -14.36 22.71 0.80
CA GLY A 146 -14.83 21.35 1.10
C GLY A 146 -15.42 21.26 2.50
N GLU A 147 -16.08 20.14 2.80
CA GLU A 147 -16.65 19.88 4.13
C GLU A 147 -16.69 18.40 4.49
N ARG A 148 -16.72 18.10 5.79
CA ARG A 148 -17.00 16.76 6.32
C ARG A 148 -18.47 16.45 6.09
N VAL A 149 -18.78 15.54 5.16
CA VAL A 149 -20.19 15.15 4.87
C VAL A 149 -20.66 14.01 5.75
N ARG A 150 -19.74 13.24 6.34
CA ARG A 150 -20.05 12.18 7.28
C ARG A 150 -18.88 11.87 8.20
N GLU A 151 -19.19 11.53 9.46
CA GLU A 151 -18.25 10.97 10.42
C GLU A 151 -18.79 9.61 10.92
N PHE A 152 -17.98 8.57 10.82
CA PHE A 152 -18.29 7.23 11.29
C PHE A 152 -17.77 7.07 12.72
N ARG A 153 -18.58 7.46 13.70
CA ARG A 153 -18.25 7.45 15.12
C ARG A 153 -18.96 6.30 15.83
N TYR A 154 -18.22 5.57 16.65
CA TYR A 154 -18.76 4.44 17.43
C TYR A 154 -18.30 4.59 18.88
N ASP A 155 -19.26 4.77 19.79
CA ASP A 155 -18.94 5.09 21.18
C ASP A 155 -18.27 3.94 21.93
N ASP A 156 -18.70 2.72 21.71
CA ASP A 156 -18.20 1.53 22.42
C ASP A 156 -17.00 0.89 21.76
N THR A 157 -16.82 1.10 20.46
CA THR A 157 -15.77 0.49 19.64
C THR A 157 -15.21 1.51 18.65
N PRO A 158 -14.52 2.55 19.13
CA PRO A 158 -13.94 3.58 18.27
C PRO A 158 -12.91 2.97 17.33
N LEU A 159 -13.15 3.04 16.03
CA LEU A 159 -12.31 2.48 14.99
C LEU A 159 -12.07 3.49 13.86
N GLY A 160 -10.94 3.35 13.18
CA GLY A 160 -10.63 4.10 11.96
C GLY A 160 -10.58 3.19 10.75
N ASN A 161 -10.80 3.74 9.55
CA ASN A 161 -10.63 2.97 8.32
C ASN A 161 -9.19 2.49 8.18
N SER A 162 -9.05 1.29 7.65
CA SER A 162 -7.76 0.63 7.36
C SER A 162 -7.70 0.09 5.93
N GLY A 163 -8.65 0.47 5.09
CA GLY A 163 -8.73 0.09 3.68
C GLY A 163 -10.15 0.19 3.15
N VAL A 164 -10.34 0.92 2.06
CA VAL A 164 -11.62 1.07 1.37
C VAL A 164 -11.74 0.01 0.28
N ALA A 165 -12.92 -0.61 0.15
CA ALA A 165 -13.23 -1.55 -0.91
C ALA A 165 -13.06 -0.90 -2.29
N GLN A 166 -12.52 -1.65 -3.26
CA GLN A 166 -12.11 -1.11 -4.57
C GLN A 166 -13.28 -0.60 -5.41
N ASN A 167 -14.45 -1.21 -5.21
CA ASN A 167 -15.69 -0.85 -5.90
C ASN A 167 -16.63 0.00 -5.02
N GLY A 168 -16.20 0.38 -3.82
CA GLY A 168 -16.96 1.19 -2.88
C GLY A 168 -17.91 0.40 -1.99
N GLY A 169 -18.77 1.13 -1.28
CA GLY A 169 -19.80 0.57 -0.40
C GLY A 169 -19.33 0.14 0.99
N TYR A 170 -18.02 -0.13 1.17
CA TYR A 170 -17.47 -0.60 2.44
C TYR A 170 -16.05 -0.08 2.70
N PHE A 171 -15.69 0.01 3.97
CA PHE A 171 -14.29 0.06 4.40
C PHE A 171 -14.04 -0.94 5.54
N LEU A 172 -12.78 -1.32 5.74
CA LEU A 172 -12.35 -2.09 6.90
C LEU A 172 -11.98 -1.13 8.03
N GLY A 173 -12.34 -1.51 9.25
CA GLY A 173 -12.06 -0.72 10.45
C GLY A 173 -11.19 -1.48 11.43
N LEU A 174 -10.24 -0.76 12.07
CA LEU A 174 -9.34 -1.30 13.09
C LEU A 174 -9.28 -0.41 14.33
N ASN A 175 -8.92 -1.03 15.46
CA ASN A 175 -8.59 -0.36 16.71
C ASN A 175 -7.17 0.23 16.63
N TYR A 176 -7.06 1.49 16.22
CA TYR A 176 -5.77 2.18 16.10
C TYR A 176 -5.11 2.49 17.45
N GLY A 177 -5.90 2.57 18.52
CA GLY A 177 -5.37 2.68 19.87
C GLY A 177 -4.64 1.41 20.30
N ARG A 178 -5.21 0.23 20.01
CA ARG A 178 -4.55 -1.06 20.23
C ARG A 178 -3.28 -1.20 19.41
N MET A 179 -3.30 -0.79 18.16
CA MET A 179 -2.10 -0.78 17.32
C MET A 179 -1.02 0.12 17.89
N ALA A 180 -1.35 1.34 18.30
CA ALA A 180 -0.39 2.29 18.87
C ALA A 180 0.24 1.77 20.15
N ARG A 181 -0.56 1.16 21.05
CA ARG A 181 -0.08 0.58 22.30
C ARG A 181 0.89 -0.60 22.07
N LEU A 182 0.62 -1.44 21.09
CA LEU A 182 1.42 -2.66 20.82
C LEU A 182 2.57 -2.42 19.82
N ARG A 183 2.44 -1.42 18.96
CA ARG A 183 3.46 -0.99 18.02
C ARG A 183 3.18 0.44 17.55
N LEU A 184 3.77 1.41 18.21
CA LEU A 184 3.48 2.84 18.06
C LEU A 184 3.42 3.31 16.59
N VAL A 185 4.40 2.91 15.79
CA VAL A 185 4.54 3.33 14.38
C VAL A 185 3.38 2.94 13.47
N THR A 186 2.54 1.98 13.87
CA THR A 186 1.43 1.47 13.05
C THR A 186 0.05 1.96 13.50
N GLY A 187 -0.03 2.60 14.65
CA GLY A 187 -1.27 3.16 15.19
C GLY A 187 -1.22 4.69 15.27
N TYR A 188 -2.18 5.27 15.97
CA TYR A 188 -2.22 6.71 16.20
C TYR A 188 -1.88 6.98 17.67
N PRO A 189 -0.75 7.68 17.95
CA PRO A 189 -0.35 7.97 19.31
C PRO A 189 -1.44 8.66 20.12
N GLY A 190 -1.69 8.18 21.34
CA GLY A 190 -2.74 8.70 22.22
C GLY A 190 -4.17 8.27 21.90
N ALA A 191 -4.41 7.48 20.86
CA ALA A 191 -5.73 6.95 20.58
C ALA A 191 -6.20 5.98 21.67
N LEU A 192 -7.50 6.00 21.97
CA LEU A 192 -8.12 5.11 22.95
C LEU A 192 -8.13 3.67 22.46
N ASP A 193 -7.51 2.77 23.25
CA ASP A 193 -7.69 1.32 23.10
C ASP A 193 -8.77 0.84 24.06
N TRP A 194 -9.98 0.54 23.56
CA TRP A 194 -11.08 0.07 24.40
C TRP A 194 -10.92 -1.37 24.90
N THR A 195 -9.91 -2.08 24.36
CA THR A 195 -9.59 -3.47 24.75
C THR A 195 -8.28 -3.57 25.52
N GLU A 196 -7.81 -2.46 26.10
CA GLU A 196 -6.60 -2.46 26.93
C GLU A 196 -6.72 -3.51 28.05
N GLY A 197 -5.62 -4.26 28.27
CA GLY A 197 -5.58 -5.35 29.24
C GLY A 197 -6.11 -6.70 28.73
N VAL A 198 -6.86 -6.74 27.63
CA VAL A 198 -7.38 -7.98 27.03
C VAL A 198 -6.48 -8.41 25.85
N LYS A 199 -5.85 -9.58 25.98
CA LYS A 199 -4.91 -10.08 24.95
C LYS A 199 -5.61 -10.48 23.66
N HIS A 200 -6.75 -11.15 23.76
CA HIS A 200 -7.50 -11.71 22.65
C HIS A 200 -9.00 -11.41 22.82
N PRO A 201 -9.42 -10.16 22.67
CA PRO A 201 -10.84 -9.80 22.77
C PRO A 201 -11.66 -10.51 21.68
N ALA A 202 -12.89 -10.91 22.05
CA ALA A 202 -13.83 -11.52 21.12
C ALA A 202 -14.67 -10.48 20.37
N ASP A 203 -14.60 -9.23 20.79
CA ASP A 203 -15.35 -8.08 20.30
C ASP A 203 -14.47 -7.03 19.60
N ASP A 204 -13.18 -7.34 19.37
CA ASP A 204 -12.23 -6.51 18.63
C ASP A 204 -11.49 -7.34 17.59
N GLY A 205 -11.08 -6.71 16.48
CA GLY A 205 -10.39 -7.35 15.36
C GLY A 205 -10.55 -6.57 14.06
N VAL A 206 -10.99 -7.22 12.98
CA VAL A 206 -11.32 -6.58 11.70
C VAL A 206 -12.82 -6.35 11.62
N PHE A 207 -13.21 -5.09 11.46
CA PHE A 207 -14.60 -4.71 11.20
C PHE A 207 -14.78 -4.38 9.71
N LYS A 208 -15.96 -4.71 9.16
CA LYS A 208 -16.44 -4.22 7.88
C LYS A 208 -17.52 -3.18 8.16
N VAL A 209 -17.39 -1.99 7.59
CA VAL A 209 -18.31 -0.86 7.77
C VAL A 209 -18.98 -0.53 6.45
N ASN A 210 -20.31 -0.46 6.45
CA ASN A 210 -21.07 0.00 5.30
C ASN A 210 -21.03 1.53 5.21
N THR A 211 -20.58 2.07 4.09
CA THR A 211 -20.38 3.52 3.89
C THR A 211 -21.71 4.27 3.80
N ALA A 212 -22.77 3.63 3.32
CA ALA A 212 -24.10 4.26 3.19
C ALA A 212 -24.88 4.27 4.50
N THR A 213 -24.89 3.16 5.27
CA THR A 213 -25.67 3.06 6.53
C THR A 213 -24.84 3.43 7.76
N GLY A 214 -23.52 3.19 7.75
CA GLY A 214 -22.63 3.25 8.91
C GLY A 214 -22.72 2.02 9.81
N GLU A 215 -23.48 1.00 9.43
CA GLU A 215 -23.49 -0.27 10.15
C GLU A 215 -22.13 -0.95 10.05
N LYS A 216 -21.68 -1.50 11.20
CA LYS A 216 -20.42 -2.24 11.29
C LYS A 216 -20.67 -3.68 11.69
N GLU A 217 -19.85 -4.56 11.15
CA GLU A 217 -19.84 -5.98 11.42
C GLU A 217 -18.40 -6.42 11.78
N LEU A 218 -18.24 -7.15 12.88
CA LEU A 218 -16.96 -7.77 13.21
C LEU A 218 -16.79 -9.06 12.37
N ILE A 219 -15.91 -9.03 11.37
CA ILE A 219 -15.71 -10.17 10.48
C ILE A 219 -14.60 -11.12 10.95
N VAL A 220 -13.63 -10.63 11.73
CA VAL A 220 -12.59 -11.47 12.37
C VAL A 220 -12.29 -10.90 13.75
N SER A 221 -12.35 -11.73 14.80
CA SER A 221 -11.97 -11.35 16.14
C SER A 221 -10.55 -11.82 16.52
N PHE A 222 -9.92 -11.13 17.50
CA PHE A 222 -8.63 -11.59 18.04
C PHE A 222 -8.75 -12.96 18.75
N ALA A 223 -9.92 -13.31 19.28
CA ALA A 223 -10.17 -14.63 19.82
C ALA A 223 -10.12 -15.72 18.74
N GLN A 224 -10.72 -15.49 17.56
CA GLN A 224 -10.62 -16.42 16.42
C GLN A 224 -9.17 -16.56 15.93
N LEU A 225 -8.41 -15.46 15.84
CA LEU A 225 -7.01 -15.51 15.44
C LEU A 225 -6.12 -16.28 16.44
N ARG A 226 -6.35 -16.10 17.75
CA ARG A 226 -5.68 -16.91 18.77
C ARG A 226 -5.98 -18.40 18.55
N ASP A 227 -7.24 -18.75 18.31
CA ASP A 227 -7.65 -20.16 18.15
C ASP A 227 -7.09 -20.77 16.87
N ALA A 228 -6.98 -20.00 15.78
CA ALA A 228 -6.32 -20.43 14.56
C ALA A 228 -4.82 -20.65 14.74
N LEU A 229 -4.15 -19.78 15.51
CA LEU A 229 -2.70 -19.82 15.70
C LEU A 229 -2.22 -20.82 16.77
N ARG A 230 -3.08 -21.20 17.74
CA ARG A 230 -2.66 -21.90 18.97
C ARG A 230 -2.02 -23.26 18.75
N GLU A 231 -2.39 -23.98 17.70
CA GLU A 231 -1.85 -25.32 17.40
C GLU A 231 -0.38 -25.23 16.98
N GLY A 232 -0.08 -24.33 16.03
CA GLY A 232 1.29 -24.11 15.53
C GLY A 232 2.13 -23.19 16.40
N ARG A 233 1.48 -22.36 17.25
CA ARG A 233 2.12 -21.33 18.09
C ARG A 233 1.46 -21.23 19.46
N PRO A 234 1.68 -22.20 20.36
CA PRO A 234 1.03 -22.21 21.68
C PRO A 234 1.37 -21.00 22.54
N ASP A 235 2.49 -20.34 22.29
CA ASP A 235 2.94 -19.10 22.93
C ASP A 235 2.05 -17.89 22.63
N VAL A 236 1.17 -17.97 21.62
CA VAL A 236 0.18 -16.92 21.30
C VAL A 236 -0.71 -16.60 22.50
N ALA A 237 -1.01 -17.61 23.35
CA ALA A 237 -1.83 -17.43 24.54
C ALA A 237 -1.29 -16.35 25.51
N GLY A 238 0.04 -16.15 25.54
CA GLY A 238 0.72 -15.15 26.35
C GLY A 238 0.82 -13.76 25.72
N LYS A 239 0.53 -13.58 24.43
CA LYS A 239 0.86 -12.39 23.66
C LYS A 239 -0.40 -11.63 23.21
N ALA A 240 -0.42 -10.30 23.37
CA ALA A 240 -1.50 -9.48 22.85
C ALA A 240 -1.34 -9.34 21.32
N LEU A 241 -2.39 -9.74 20.58
CA LEU A 241 -2.43 -9.63 19.13
C LEU A 241 -2.87 -8.23 18.68
N PHE A 242 -2.35 -7.79 17.55
CA PHE A 242 -2.86 -6.67 16.77
C PHE A 242 -2.86 -7.03 15.28
N ILE A 243 -3.65 -6.32 14.49
CA ILE A 243 -3.78 -6.51 13.04
C ILE A 243 -3.21 -5.29 12.34
N ASN A 244 -2.54 -5.51 11.21
CA ASN A 244 -2.04 -4.46 10.34
C ASN A 244 -2.08 -4.91 8.88
N HIS A 245 -2.14 -3.96 7.94
CA HIS A 245 -2.26 -4.19 6.50
C HIS A 245 -3.48 -5.01 6.11
N THR A 246 -4.67 -4.44 6.32
CA THR A 246 -5.93 -5.02 5.82
C THR A 246 -6.14 -4.61 4.37
N LEU A 247 -5.98 -5.57 3.45
CA LEU A 247 -5.93 -5.33 2.01
C LEU A 247 -7.11 -5.98 1.31
N TRP A 248 -8.02 -5.18 0.77
CA TRP A 248 -9.04 -5.65 -0.18
C TRP A 248 -8.36 -6.07 -1.49
N ASN A 249 -8.76 -7.21 -2.06
CA ASN A 249 -8.38 -7.53 -3.42
C ASN A 249 -9.16 -6.67 -4.44
N ARG A 250 -8.85 -6.81 -5.72
CA ARG A 250 -9.44 -5.95 -6.78
C ARG A 250 -10.92 -6.20 -7.04
N ASP A 251 -11.41 -7.37 -6.65
CA ASP A 251 -12.79 -7.82 -6.87
C ASP A 251 -13.66 -7.65 -5.60
N ASP A 252 -13.07 -7.20 -4.49
CA ASP A 252 -13.69 -7.01 -3.17
C ASP A 252 -14.30 -8.29 -2.57
N ASP A 253 -13.76 -9.44 -2.96
CA ASP A 253 -14.22 -10.76 -2.49
C ASP A 253 -13.23 -11.46 -1.56
N ARG A 254 -12.03 -10.86 -1.34
CA ARG A 254 -10.99 -11.38 -0.45
C ARG A 254 -10.26 -10.25 0.28
N ILE A 255 -9.97 -10.48 1.56
CA ILE A 255 -9.20 -9.56 2.40
C ILE A 255 -7.95 -10.31 2.88
N TYR A 256 -6.76 -9.67 2.74
CA TYR A 256 -5.50 -10.17 3.28
C TYR A 256 -5.06 -9.24 4.42
N PHE A 257 -4.51 -9.82 5.50
CA PHE A 257 -3.99 -9.05 6.64
C PHE A 257 -2.96 -9.85 7.42
N TYR A 258 -2.25 -9.15 8.33
CA TYR A 258 -1.31 -9.78 9.24
C TYR A 258 -1.84 -9.79 10.68
N ALA A 259 -1.87 -10.97 11.31
CA ALA A 259 -1.95 -11.11 12.75
C ALA A 259 -0.55 -10.99 13.34
N ARG A 260 -0.37 -10.04 14.26
CA ARG A 260 0.93 -9.63 14.76
C ARG A 260 0.98 -9.54 16.28
N ALA A 261 2.17 -9.85 16.87
CA ALA A 261 2.45 -9.62 18.28
C ALA A 261 3.96 -9.53 18.54
N ALA A 262 4.34 -9.00 19.69
CA ALA A 262 5.69 -9.00 20.25
C ALA A 262 6.77 -8.44 19.30
N PHE A 263 6.50 -7.33 18.62
CA PHE A 263 7.42 -6.74 17.64
C PHE A 263 8.68 -6.13 18.25
N GLY A 264 8.74 -5.96 19.57
CA GLY A 264 9.94 -5.55 20.29
C GLY A 264 11.00 -6.66 20.42
N SER A 265 10.65 -7.94 20.17
CA SER A 265 11.55 -9.09 20.25
C SER A 265 11.49 -9.89 18.95
N ARG A 266 12.64 -10.11 18.32
CA ARG A 266 12.69 -10.87 17.06
C ARG A 266 12.28 -12.32 17.23
N ASP A 267 12.70 -12.95 18.34
CA ASP A 267 12.50 -14.38 18.58
C ASP A 267 11.07 -14.69 19.07
N GLU A 268 10.40 -13.70 19.68
CA GLU A 268 9.03 -13.85 20.18
C GLU A 268 7.97 -13.36 19.20
N ARG A 269 8.39 -12.76 18.09
CA ARG A 269 7.50 -12.11 17.15
C ARG A 269 6.52 -13.08 16.51
N ILE A 270 5.24 -12.71 16.54
CA ILE A 270 4.20 -13.26 15.67
C ILE A 270 4.01 -12.30 14.51
N ASN A 271 4.03 -12.80 13.30
CA ASN A 271 3.77 -12.05 12.06
C ASN A 271 3.25 -13.04 11.01
N VAL A 272 1.97 -13.32 11.08
CA VAL A 272 1.32 -14.39 10.31
C VAL A 272 0.28 -13.79 9.39
N PRO A 273 0.37 -14.06 8.07
CA PRO A 273 -0.64 -13.62 7.13
C PRO A 273 -1.89 -14.49 7.17
N PHE A 274 -3.02 -13.83 6.99
CA PHE A 274 -4.34 -14.45 6.86
C PHE A 274 -5.08 -13.90 5.65
N THR A 275 -5.99 -14.70 5.13
CA THR A 275 -7.06 -14.24 4.25
C THR A 275 -8.42 -14.56 4.87
N VAL A 276 -9.42 -13.77 4.49
CA VAL A 276 -10.81 -13.95 4.91
C VAL A 276 -11.74 -13.42 3.81
N SER A 277 -12.92 -14.00 3.67
CA SER A 277 -14.00 -13.46 2.84
C SER A 277 -14.66 -12.26 3.54
N PRO A 278 -15.28 -11.31 2.80
CA PRO A 278 -15.88 -10.11 3.38
C PRO A 278 -17.05 -10.34 4.36
N ASP A 279 -17.61 -11.54 4.37
CA ASP A 279 -18.64 -11.98 5.32
C ASP A 279 -18.07 -12.68 6.57
N GLY A 280 -16.73 -12.71 6.72
CA GLY A 280 -16.06 -13.35 7.84
C GLY A 280 -15.86 -14.85 7.71
N THR A 281 -16.31 -15.45 6.60
CA THR A 281 -16.06 -16.87 6.30
C THR A 281 -14.66 -17.09 5.73
N ASP A 282 -14.23 -18.36 5.62
CA ASP A 282 -12.96 -18.76 5.01
C ASP A 282 -11.71 -18.10 5.62
N LEU A 283 -11.73 -17.85 6.93
CA LEU A 283 -10.53 -17.37 7.63
C LEU A 283 -9.43 -18.39 7.54
N THR A 284 -8.38 -18.07 6.77
CA THR A 284 -7.32 -19.02 6.41
C THR A 284 -5.94 -18.46 6.72
N GLU A 285 -5.16 -19.15 7.56
CA GLU A 285 -3.73 -18.89 7.74
C GLU A 285 -2.98 -19.19 6.45
N GLN A 286 -2.18 -18.25 5.96
CA GLN A 286 -1.38 -18.44 4.76
C GLN A 286 -0.02 -19.06 5.11
N ARG A 287 0.35 -20.14 4.41
CA ARG A 287 1.57 -20.92 4.67
C ARG A 287 2.85 -20.13 4.42
N GLN A 288 2.80 -19.17 3.47
CA GLN A 288 3.94 -18.38 3.11
C GLN A 288 3.79 -16.94 3.60
N HIS A 289 4.84 -16.44 4.24
CA HIS A 289 4.96 -15.03 4.53
C HIS A 289 5.47 -14.31 3.27
N ILE A 290 4.58 -13.69 2.54
CA ILE A 290 4.95 -12.82 1.43
C ILE A 290 5.40 -11.49 2.04
N GLY A 291 6.70 -11.23 1.97
CA GLY A 291 7.36 -10.15 2.70
C GLY A 291 7.30 -8.80 2.01
N GLY A 292 7.82 -7.81 2.71
CA GLY A 292 7.73 -6.42 2.32
C GLY A 292 6.35 -5.85 2.60
N HIS A 293 5.90 -5.01 1.68
CA HIS A 293 4.52 -4.56 1.61
C HIS A 293 3.88 -5.20 0.38
N PRO A 294 3.26 -6.40 0.53
CA PRO A 294 2.66 -7.10 -0.60
C PRO A 294 1.41 -6.38 -1.09
N GLU A 295 1.11 -6.57 -2.37
CA GLU A 295 -0.06 -6.01 -3.03
C GLU A 295 -0.84 -7.09 -3.77
N TRP A 296 -2.18 -6.96 -3.81
CA TRP A 296 -3.00 -7.82 -4.64
C TRP A 296 -2.76 -7.58 -6.14
N GLU A 297 -2.51 -8.66 -6.85
CA GLU A 297 -2.51 -8.69 -8.32
C GLU A 297 -3.95 -8.91 -8.82
N LEU A 298 -4.20 -9.77 -9.77
CA LEU A 298 -5.54 -10.11 -10.24
C LEU A 298 -6.08 -11.36 -9.51
N GLY A 299 -7.36 -11.38 -9.24
CA GLY A 299 -8.02 -12.45 -8.50
C GLY A 299 -7.45 -12.58 -7.07
N HIS A 300 -7.03 -13.78 -6.69
CA HIS A 300 -6.53 -14.08 -5.35
C HIS A 300 -5.00 -14.22 -5.28
N ARG A 301 -4.27 -13.50 -6.12
CA ARG A 301 -2.80 -13.55 -6.15
C ARG A 301 -2.17 -12.32 -5.50
N MET A 302 -1.17 -12.59 -4.66
CA MET A 302 -0.38 -11.56 -3.96
C MET A 302 0.99 -11.40 -4.63
N LEU A 303 1.35 -10.16 -4.94
CA LEU A 303 2.69 -9.76 -5.36
C LEU A 303 3.52 -9.35 -4.14
N GLY A 304 4.71 -9.91 -3.97
CA GLY A 304 5.60 -9.52 -2.87
C GLY A 304 6.86 -10.37 -2.83
N ALA A 305 7.62 -10.29 -1.74
CA ALA A 305 8.88 -10.99 -1.61
C ALA A 305 8.75 -12.38 -1.00
N SER A 306 9.45 -13.35 -1.59
CA SER A 306 9.77 -14.64 -0.97
C SER A 306 11.28 -14.86 -1.04
N GLY A 307 11.96 -14.73 0.10
CA GLY A 307 13.42 -14.74 0.15
C GLY A 307 14.03 -13.59 -0.65
N ALA A 308 14.84 -13.92 -1.68
CA ALA A 308 15.49 -12.95 -2.56
C ALA A 308 14.70 -12.62 -3.83
N ASP A 309 13.54 -13.25 -4.01
CA ASP A 309 12.76 -13.16 -5.24
C ASP A 309 11.49 -12.32 -5.04
N LEU A 310 11.10 -11.59 -6.09
CA LEU A 310 9.77 -11.03 -6.23
C LEU A 310 8.86 -12.10 -6.85
N VAL A 311 7.75 -12.42 -6.20
CA VAL A 311 6.91 -13.55 -6.59
C VAL A 311 5.44 -13.17 -6.67
N LEU A 312 4.67 -13.95 -7.43
CA LEU A 312 3.22 -14.07 -7.29
C LEU A 312 2.90 -15.33 -6.47
N TYR A 313 2.14 -15.13 -5.44
CA TYR A 313 1.64 -16.16 -4.54
C TYR A 313 0.12 -16.25 -4.64
N ASP A 314 -0.39 -17.41 -4.97
CA ASP A 314 -1.82 -17.68 -5.02
C ASP A 314 -2.31 -18.07 -3.62
N THR A 315 -3.25 -17.28 -3.08
CA THR A 315 -3.72 -17.47 -1.70
C THR A 315 -4.70 -18.62 -1.53
N ASP A 316 -5.33 -19.10 -2.60
CA ASP A 316 -6.25 -20.23 -2.55
C ASP A 316 -5.50 -21.57 -2.59
N THR A 317 -4.55 -21.72 -3.51
CA THR A 317 -3.67 -22.89 -3.57
C THR A 317 -2.55 -22.85 -2.54
N GLN A 318 -2.23 -21.68 -2.04
CA GLN A 318 -1.11 -21.37 -1.13
C GLN A 318 0.26 -21.76 -1.72
N GLU A 319 0.44 -21.48 -3.02
CA GLU A 319 1.67 -21.77 -3.77
C GLU A 319 2.22 -20.53 -4.46
N ILE A 320 3.54 -20.46 -4.64
CA ILE A 320 4.18 -19.49 -5.52
C ILE A 320 3.94 -19.96 -6.95
N VAL A 321 3.21 -19.14 -7.73
CA VAL A 321 2.82 -19.48 -9.12
C VAL A 321 3.73 -18.82 -10.15
N GLU A 322 4.47 -17.77 -9.78
CA GLU A 322 5.40 -17.08 -10.69
C GLU A 322 6.53 -16.43 -9.89
N THR A 323 7.75 -16.44 -10.45
CA THR A 323 8.86 -15.59 -10.02
C THR A 323 9.05 -14.49 -11.07
N ILE A 324 9.03 -13.23 -10.62
CA ILE A 324 9.06 -12.07 -11.49
C ILE A 324 10.46 -11.47 -11.56
N GLY A 325 11.00 -11.38 -12.77
CA GLY A 325 12.33 -10.82 -13.00
C GLY A 325 13.46 -11.64 -12.35
N SER A 326 14.39 -10.94 -11.73
CA SER A 326 15.53 -11.57 -11.02
C SER A 326 16.04 -10.66 -9.90
N PRO A 327 16.91 -11.15 -9.00
CA PRO A 327 17.52 -10.32 -7.95
C PRO A 327 18.35 -9.14 -8.48
N GLU A 328 18.87 -9.20 -9.72
CA GLU A 328 19.54 -8.06 -10.35
C GLU A 328 18.56 -6.96 -10.75
N ILE A 329 17.31 -7.33 -11.04
CA ILE A 329 16.24 -6.39 -11.36
C ILE A 329 15.64 -5.84 -10.06
N PHE A 330 15.31 -6.72 -9.13
CA PHE A 330 14.71 -6.40 -7.84
C PHE A 330 15.67 -6.75 -6.69
N PRO A 331 16.68 -5.90 -6.40
CA PRO A 331 17.74 -6.26 -5.45
C PRO A 331 17.27 -6.38 -4.00
N LYS A 332 16.11 -5.84 -3.68
CA LYS A 332 15.44 -5.97 -2.38
C LYS A 332 13.92 -6.05 -2.60
N PRO A 333 13.41 -7.21 -3.03
CA PRO A 333 12.00 -7.38 -3.36
C PRO A 333 11.07 -7.20 -2.14
N GLY A 334 11.62 -7.28 -0.92
CA GLY A 334 10.91 -6.97 0.33
C GLY A 334 10.82 -5.47 0.66
N GLY A 335 11.14 -4.58 -0.26
CA GLY A 335 10.82 -3.16 -0.19
C GLY A 335 9.34 -2.90 -0.48
N ASP A 336 9.04 -1.70 -0.94
CA ASP A 336 7.68 -1.27 -1.26
C ASP A 336 7.39 -1.48 -2.74
N THR A 337 6.42 -2.32 -3.04
CA THR A 337 6.04 -2.66 -4.41
C THR A 337 4.62 -2.21 -4.68
N ALA A 338 4.38 -1.60 -5.85
CA ALA A 338 3.03 -1.24 -6.29
C ALA A 338 2.81 -1.61 -7.76
N LEU A 339 1.63 -2.14 -8.06
CA LEU A 339 1.17 -2.44 -9.41
C LEU A 339 0.45 -1.24 -10.02
N SER A 340 0.70 -0.97 -11.29
CA SER A 340 -0.14 -0.02 -12.04
C SER A 340 -1.61 -0.47 -12.03
N PRO A 341 -2.57 0.46 -12.19
CA PRO A 341 -3.99 0.11 -12.16
C PRO A 341 -4.38 -0.98 -13.15
N ASP A 342 -3.71 -1.05 -14.31
CA ASP A 342 -3.88 -2.09 -15.33
C ASP A 342 -3.04 -3.36 -15.08
N ALA A 343 -2.31 -3.44 -13.96
CA ALA A 343 -1.42 -4.52 -13.58
C ALA A 343 -0.29 -4.85 -14.59
N LYS A 344 0.01 -3.95 -15.53
CA LYS A 344 1.05 -4.18 -16.55
C LYS A 344 2.44 -3.76 -16.11
N TRP A 345 2.53 -2.80 -15.19
CA TRP A 345 3.78 -2.29 -14.67
C TRP A 345 3.90 -2.53 -13.17
N ILE A 346 5.10 -2.81 -12.74
CA ILE A 346 5.49 -2.87 -11.33
C ILE A 346 6.42 -1.70 -11.07
N VAL A 347 6.18 -0.93 -10.02
CA VAL A 347 7.21 -0.10 -9.39
C VAL A 347 7.65 -0.78 -8.10
N SER A 348 8.95 -0.94 -7.93
CA SER A 348 9.54 -1.46 -6.69
C SER A 348 10.49 -0.41 -6.13
N GLY A 349 10.09 0.15 -4.98
CA GLY A 349 10.91 1.05 -4.19
C GLY A 349 11.72 0.27 -3.16
N TYR A 350 13.00 0.57 -3.05
CA TYR A 350 13.89 -0.13 -2.13
C TYR A 350 14.96 0.79 -1.54
N ASN A 351 15.32 0.49 -0.30
CA ASN A 351 16.43 1.18 0.37
C ASN A 351 17.77 0.53 -0.01
N GLN A 352 18.74 1.35 -0.40
CA GLN A 352 20.12 0.94 -0.65
C GLN A 352 21.09 1.85 0.11
N LYS A 353 21.64 1.35 1.20
CA LYS A 353 22.46 2.13 2.16
C LYS A 353 21.64 3.27 2.77
N SER A 354 22.02 4.53 2.51
CA SER A 354 21.36 5.74 2.99
C SER A 354 20.30 6.29 2.03
N ALA A 355 20.04 5.62 0.90
CA ALA A 355 19.22 6.16 -0.17
C ALA A 355 18.07 5.21 -0.56
N ASN A 356 16.97 5.76 -1.05
CA ASN A 356 15.92 5.02 -1.74
C ASN A 356 16.16 5.06 -3.26
N ALA A 357 15.72 4.03 -3.96
CA ALA A 357 15.73 3.95 -5.41
C ALA A 357 14.51 3.18 -5.90
N TYR A 358 14.14 3.38 -7.17
CA TYR A 358 12.96 2.77 -7.76
C TYR A 358 13.29 2.08 -9.07
N VAL A 359 12.70 0.88 -9.27
CA VAL A 359 12.69 0.16 -10.53
C VAL A 359 11.26 0.15 -11.05
N LEU A 360 11.05 0.59 -12.29
CA LEU A 360 9.81 0.42 -13.00
C LEU A 360 10.00 -0.69 -14.03
N TYR A 361 9.16 -1.72 -13.97
CA TYR A 361 9.30 -2.94 -14.76
C TYR A 361 8.00 -3.27 -15.49
N ARG A 362 8.08 -3.47 -16.81
CA ARG A 362 6.94 -3.90 -17.63
C ARG A 362 6.88 -5.43 -17.64
N ARG A 363 5.74 -5.97 -17.19
CA ARG A 363 5.57 -7.42 -17.02
C ARG A 363 5.58 -8.20 -18.33
N SER A 364 5.11 -7.62 -19.43
CA SER A 364 4.92 -8.33 -20.69
C SER A 364 6.22 -8.74 -21.39
N ASP A 365 7.28 -7.95 -21.25
CA ASP A 365 8.55 -8.14 -21.98
C ASP A 365 9.81 -7.92 -21.13
N GLY A 366 9.65 -7.57 -19.85
CA GLY A 366 10.76 -7.29 -18.95
C GLY A 366 11.47 -5.97 -19.19
N ALA A 367 10.92 -5.08 -20.02
CA ALA A 367 11.45 -3.74 -20.21
C ALA A 367 11.42 -2.97 -18.89
N ARG A 368 12.51 -2.29 -18.59
CA ARG A 368 12.68 -1.64 -17.28
C ARG A 368 13.49 -0.38 -17.34
N VAL A 369 13.28 0.46 -16.35
CA VAL A 369 14.06 1.67 -16.09
C VAL A 369 14.26 1.83 -14.59
N ARG A 370 15.41 2.41 -14.20
CA ARG A 370 15.73 2.74 -12.80
C ARG A 370 15.83 4.25 -12.64
N THR A 371 15.42 4.74 -11.49
CA THR A 371 15.69 6.13 -11.09
C THR A 371 17.13 6.28 -10.61
N ARG A 372 17.55 7.53 -10.42
CA ARG A 372 18.68 7.84 -9.54
C ARG A 372 18.37 7.42 -8.10
N GLN A 373 19.36 7.45 -7.26
CA GLN A 373 19.21 7.29 -5.82
C GLN A 373 18.80 8.63 -5.17
N PHE A 374 17.98 8.54 -4.11
CA PHE A 374 17.50 9.67 -3.32
C PHE A 374 17.99 9.48 -1.89
N ASP A 375 18.92 10.31 -1.45
CA ASP A 375 19.45 10.28 -0.09
C ASP A 375 18.35 10.55 0.93
N GLN A 376 18.28 9.75 1.97
CA GLN A 376 17.27 9.83 3.02
C GLN A 376 17.78 10.53 4.28
N ASP A 377 18.95 11.12 4.25
CA ASP A 377 19.54 11.88 5.36
C ASP A 377 19.51 11.15 6.71
N GLY A 378 19.76 9.84 6.68
CA GLY A 378 19.72 8.99 7.88
C GLY A 378 18.33 8.44 8.26
N TRP A 379 17.24 8.91 7.66
CA TRP A 379 15.87 8.41 7.91
C TRP A 379 15.59 7.07 7.19
N THR A 380 16.43 6.07 7.43
CA THR A 380 16.39 4.76 6.75
C THR A 380 15.98 3.61 7.66
N SER A 381 15.79 3.87 8.95
CA SER A 381 15.44 2.86 9.96
C SER A 381 14.67 3.47 11.13
N GLY A 382 14.10 2.60 11.97
CA GLY A 382 13.31 3.02 13.12
C GLY A 382 11.90 3.49 12.75
N ASP A 383 11.23 4.11 13.70
CA ASP A 383 9.82 4.51 13.56
C ASP A 383 9.63 5.74 12.67
N LEU A 384 10.68 6.55 12.56
CA LEU A 384 10.70 7.77 11.75
C LEU A 384 11.30 7.58 10.35
N ARG A 385 11.60 6.35 9.95
CA ARG A 385 12.16 6.07 8.63
C ARG A 385 11.27 6.60 7.51
N ASN A 386 11.87 6.99 6.42
CA ASN A 386 11.17 7.36 5.20
C ASN A 386 11.13 6.17 4.25
N ASP A 387 10.02 5.42 4.29
CA ASP A 387 9.82 4.29 3.39
C ASP A 387 9.71 4.77 1.93
N PRO A 388 10.08 3.96 0.93
CA PRO A 388 9.96 4.32 -0.49
C PRO A 388 8.54 4.63 -0.95
N ALA A 389 7.55 3.93 -0.44
CA ALA A 389 6.10 4.15 -0.53
C ALA A 389 5.58 4.65 -1.90
N PRO A 390 5.86 3.98 -3.04
CA PRO A 390 5.43 4.44 -4.34
C PRO A 390 3.93 4.19 -4.56
N CYS A 391 3.21 5.19 -5.09
CA CYS A 391 1.80 5.09 -5.45
C CYS A 391 1.58 5.53 -6.91
N TRP A 392 0.91 4.69 -7.69
CA TRP A 392 0.57 5.01 -9.08
C TRP A 392 -0.57 6.03 -9.17
N ASN A 393 -0.56 6.84 -10.22
CA ASN A 393 -1.74 7.57 -10.65
C ASN A 393 -2.70 6.65 -11.44
N ARG A 394 -3.91 7.14 -11.76
CA ARG A 394 -4.99 6.33 -12.36
C ARG A 394 -4.67 5.76 -13.72
N ASP A 395 -3.90 6.46 -14.56
CA ASP A 395 -3.53 6.02 -15.91
C ASP A 395 -2.21 5.22 -15.97
N GLY A 396 -1.55 5.04 -14.83
CA GLY A 396 -0.29 4.29 -14.72
C GLY A 396 0.87 4.95 -15.47
N THR A 397 0.91 6.29 -15.52
CA THR A 397 1.99 7.06 -16.16
C THR A 397 2.84 7.83 -15.16
N GLN A 398 2.37 7.96 -13.92
CA GLN A 398 3.08 8.67 -12.85
C GLN A 398 3.09 7.86 -11.56
N VAL A 399 4.15 8.04 -10.77
CA VAL A 399 4.30 7.45 -9.43
C VAL A 399 4.63 8.56 -8.46
N LEU A 400 3.78 8.72 -7.43
CA LEU A 400 4.06 9.57 -6.28
C LEU A 400 4.93 8.81 -5.27
N PHE A 401 5.92 9.47 -4.69
CA PHE A 401 6.74 8.88 -3.63
C PHE A 401 7.28 9.95 -2.69
N PRO A 402 7.52 9.63 -1.41
CA PRO A 402 8.16 10.54 -0.47
C PRO A 402 9.70 10.44 -0.58
N SER A 403 10.37 11.56 -0.38
CA SER A 403 11.83 11.60 -0.21
C SER A 403 12.25 12.79 0.65
N ILE A 404 13.52 12.83 1.03
CA ILE A 404 14.10 14.01 1.68
C ILE A 404 14.56 14.98 0.59
N ALA A 405 14.14 16.25 0.71
CA ALA A 405 14.58 17.28 -0.21
C ALA A 405 16.11 17.47 -0.15
N GLU A 406 16.72 17.81 -1.29
CA GLU A 406 18.17 18.07 -1.38
C GLU A 406 18.55 19.52 -1.02
N ASP A 407 17.56 20.31 -0.57
CA ASP A 407 17.78 21.67 -0.08
C ASP A 407 18.44 21.71 1.31
N ALA A 408 18.69 22.91 1.81
CA ALA A 408 19.34 23.11 3.10
C ALA A 408 18.48 22.67 4.30
N GLU A 409 17.17 22.62 4.14
CA GLU A 409 16.21 22.29 5.21
C GLU A 409 16.05 20.80 5.40
N ARG A 410 16.39 20.00 4.38
CA ARG A 410 16.30 18.52 4.41
C ARG A 410 14.96 18.01 4.88
N THR A 411 13.87 18.66 4.44
CA THR A 411 12.50 18.30 4.80
C THR A 411 12.00 17.10 4.01
N ARG A 412 11.02 16.35 4.56
CA ARG A 412 10.28 15.31 3.82
C ARG A 412 9.41 15.98 2.79
N GLN A 413 9.54 15.57 1.53
CA GLN A 413 8.79 16.14 0.42
C GLN A 413 8.23 15.06 -0.48
N LEU A 414 7.23 15.40 -1.28
CA LEU A 414 6.66 14.54 -2.28
C LEU A 414 7.29 14.79 -3.65
N PHE A 415 7.53 13.70 -4.35
CA PHE A 415 8.13 13.66 -5.67
C PHE A 415 7.27 12.83 -6.62
N LEU A 416 7.38 13.12 -7.91
CA LEU A 416 6.79 12.35 -8.99
C LEU A 416 7.85 11.73 -9.88
N ILE A 417 7.65 10.46 -10.21
CA ILE A 417 8.28 9.82 -11.37
C ILE A 417 7.27 9.89 -12.51
N ARG A 418 7.64 10.47 -13.65
CA ARG A 418 6.87 10.41 -14.90
C ARG A 418 7.47 9.32 -15.78
N LEU A 419 6.66 8.34 -16.15
CA LEU A 419 7.05 7.22 -16.98
C LEU A 419 6.65 7.46 -18.44
N SER A 420 7.64 7.54 -19.33
CA SER A 420 7.42 7.36 -20.77
C SER A 420 7.55 5.87 -21.08
N LYS A 421 6.41 5.23 -21.41
CA LYS A 421 6.33 3.75 -21.49
C LYS A 421 7.13 3.16 -22.65
N GLY A 422 7.57 3.98 -23.62
CA GLY A 422 8.16 3.50 -24.86
C GLY A 422 7.12 2.76 -25.73
N ASP A 423 7.48 2.47 -26.97
CA ASP A 423 6.65 1.65 -27.87
C ASP A 423 6.79 0.19 -27.43
N GLY A 424 5.68 -0.45 -27.11
CA GLY A 424 5.59 -1.86 -26.70
C GLY A 424 4.91 -2.71 -27.73
#